data_b0001fee539d53481627da0ece8c6713
#
_entry.id   b0001fee539d53481627da0ece8c6713
#
_cell.length_a   1.000
_cell.length_b   1.000
_cell.length_c   1.000
_cell.angle_alpha   90.00
_cell.angle_beta   90.00
_cell.angle_gamma   90.00
#
_symmetry.space_group_name_H-M   'P 1'
#
loop_
_entity.id
_entity.type
_entity.pdbx_description
1 polymer ?
#
loop_
_entity_poly.entity_id
_entity_poly.type
_entity_poly.pdbx_seq_one_letter_code
_entity_poly.pdbx_strand_id
1 'polypeptide(L)'
;MIVISNCEVTKGYEIWKKAFESNEAMRQKQNVKVLAYGHEKGDESNVYTVVEMNSIEDKKLKEPNMIESRENAGVNHASLKITSLVE
;
A
#
# COMPACT_ATOMS: atom_id res chain seq x y z
N MET A 1 5.17 7.36 -13.08
CA MET A 1 3.77 6.93 -12.88
C MET A 1 3.40 7.08 -11.42
N ILE A 2 2.27 7.63 -11.14
CA ILE A 2 1.73 7.75 -9.77
C ILE A 2 0.74 6.62 -9.54
N VAL A 3 0.87 5.94 -8.43
CA VAL A 3 -0.03 4.84 -8.06
C VAL A 3 -0.72 5.18 -6.74
N ILE A 4 -2.03 5.18 -6.76
CA ILE A 4 -2.86 5.42 -5.59
C ILE A 4 -3.48 4.09 -5.19
N SER A 5 -3.28 3.67 -3.95
CA SER A 5 -3.95 2.49 -3.43
C SER A 5 -4.83 2.85 -2.25
N ASN A 6 -5.94 2.16 -2.16
CA ASN A 6 -6.93 2.33 -1.10
C ASN A 6 -7.36 0.95 -0.61
N CYS A 7 -7.44 0.77 0.68
CA CYS A 7 -7.90 -0.48 1.26
C CYS A 7 -8.48 -0.26 2.66
N GLU A 8 -9.26 -1.25 3.10
CA GLU A 8 -9.73 -1.33 4.46
C GLU A 8 -8.75 -2.15 5.30
N VAL A 9 -8.44 -1.66 6.49
CA VAL A 9 -7.60 -2.39 7.46
C VAL A 9 -8.45 -2.90 8.62
N THR A 10 -8.17 -4.13 9.06
CA THR A 10 -8.99 -4.83 10.06
C THR A 10 -8.34 -4.92 11.43
N LYS A 11 -7.05 -4.59 11.54
CA LYS A 11 -6.29 -4.65 12.80
C LYS A 11 -5.98 -3.27 13.38
N GLY A 12 -6.52 -2.21 12.80
CA GLY A 12 -6.29 -0.83 13.20
C GLY A 12 -5.19 -0.14 12.41
N TYR A 13 -5.28 1.18 12.34
CA TYR A 13 -4.37 2.01 11.55
C TYR A 13 -2.92 1.90 12.03
N GLU A 14 -2.69 1.89 13.34
CA GLU A 14 -1.32 1.87 13.89
C GLU A 14 -0.56 0.60 13.52
N ILE A 15 -1.23 -0.54 13.49
CA ILE A 15 -0.61 -1.81 13.06
C ILE A 15 -0.27 -1.76 11.58
N TRP A 16 -1.18 -1.26 10.75
CA TRP A 16 -0.92 -1.08 9.33
C TRP A 16 0.25 -0.11 9.08
N LYS A 17 0.25 1.01 9.79
CA LYS A 17 1.30 2.04 9.66
C LYS A 17 2.68 1.48 9.97
N LYS A 18 2.82 0.74 11.07
CA LYS A 18 4.09 0.11 11.43
C LYS A 18 4.56 -0.88 10.37
N ALA A 19 3.66 -1.70 9.85
CA ALA A 19 3.98 -2.65 8.79
C ALA A 19 4.38 -1.92 7.50
N PHE A 20 3.67 -0.87 7.14
CA PHE A 20 3.97 -0.06 5.97
C PHE A 20 5.35 0.60 6.08
N GLU A 21 5.65 1.21 7.22
CA GLU A 21 6.95 1.87 7.45
C GLU A 21 8.10 0.86 7.47
N SER A 22 7.88 -0.36 7.97
CA SER A 22 8.90 -1.40 8.02
C SER A 22 9.34 -1.90 6.64
N ASN A 23 8.52 -1.69 5.62
CA ASN A 23 8.80 -2.10 4.25
C ASN A 23 9.51 -1.02 3.41
N GLU A 24 9.90 0.10 4.01
CA GLU A 24 10.52 1.20 3.27
C GLU A 24 11.82 0.80 2.56
N ALA A 25 12.67 0.01 3.20
CA ALA A 25 13.92 -0.45 2.58
C ALA A 25 13.65 -1.25 1.30
N MET A 26 12.62 -2.08 1.30
CA MET A 26 12.24 -2.87 0.13
C MET A 26 11.71 -1.96 -0.99
N ARG A 27 10.90 -0.95 -0.65
CA ARG A 27 10.42 0.03 -1.62
C ARG A 27 11.57 0.80 -2.27
N GLN A 28 12.57 1.20 -1.50
CA GLN A 28 13.75 1.88 -2.04
C GLN A 28 14.52 1.02 -3.03
N LYS A 29 14.65 -0.28 -2.75
CA LYS A 29 15.29 -1.22 -3.67
C LYS A 29 14.53 -1.38 -4.98
N GLN A 30 13.22 -1.17 -4.96
CA GLN A 30 12.36 -1.27 -6.13
C GLN A 30 12.13 0.08 -6.83
N ASN A 31 12.82 1.13 -6.38
CA ASN A 31 12.65 2.50 -6.88
C ASN A 31 11.22 3.01 -6.72
N VAL A 32 10.58 2.66 -5.62
CA VAL A 32 9.25 3.12 -5.24
C VAL A 32 9.40 4.25 -4.22
N LYS A 33 8.92 5.44 -4.57
CA LYS A 33 8.95 6.61 -3.69
C LYS A 33 7.57 6.86 -3.12
N VAL A 34 7.48 6.89 -1.80
CA VAL A 34 6.22 7.24 -1.11
C VAL A 34 6.05 8.74 -1.11
N LEU A 35 4.94 9.22 -1.68
CA LEU A 35 4.62 10.65 -1.73
C LEU A 35 3.72 11.03 -0.55
N ALA A 36 2.76 10.18 -0.18
CA ALA A 36 1.86 10.41 0.93
C ALA A 36 1.21 9.10 1.35
N TYR A 37 0.77 9.02 2.60
CA TYR A 37 -0.07 7.93 3.09
C TYR A 37 -0.82 8.39 4.33
N GLY A 38 -1.92 7.72 4.61
CA GLY A 38 -2.75 8.04 5.77
C GLY A 38 -4.09 7.34 5.69
N HIS A 39 -4.98 7.71 6.60
CA HIS A 39 -6.36 7.22 6.58
C HIS A 39 -7.30 8.36 6.26
N GLU A 40 -8.53 8.02 5.87
CA GLU A 40 -9.57 8.99 5.64
C GLU A 40 -9.92 9.71 6.95
N LYS A 41 -10.14 11.01 6.86
CA LYS A 41 -10.62 11.80 8.01
C LYS A 41 -11.99 11.27 8.43
N GLY A 42 -12.09 10.83 9.68
CA GLY A 42 -13.33 10.25 10.19
C GLY A 42 -13.47 8.75 10.01
N ASP A 43 -12.53 8.08 9.31
CA ASP A 43 -12.55 6.64 9.14
C ASP A 43 -11.11 6.07 9.10
N GLU A 44 -10.60 5.69 10.26
CA GLU A 44 -9.24 5.16 10.40
C GLU A 44 -9.04 3.79 9.74
N SER A 45 -10.11 3.09 9.42
CA SER A 45 -10.00 1.80 8.75
C SER A 45 -9.79 1.93 7.24
N ASN A 46 -10.04 3.10 6.68
CA ASN A 46 -9.94 3.36 5.24
C ASN A 46 -8.61 4.05 4.94
N VAL A 47 -7.66 3.31 4.42
CA VAL A 47 -6.26 3.72 4.26
C VAL A 47 -5.94 4.00 2.80
N TYR A 48 -5.16 5.06 2.57
CA TYR A 48 -4.69 5.48 1.26
C TYR A 48 -3.17 5.54 1.23
N THR A 49 -2.57 5.11 0.13
CA THR A 49 -1.16 5.36 -0.15
C THR A 49 -1.01 5.97 -1.53
N VAL A 50 -0.07 6.90 -1.68
CA VAL A 50 0.29 7.52 -2.95
C VAL A 50 1.78 7.33 -3.14
N VAL A 51 2.16 6.61 -4.19
CA VAL A 51 3.57 6.32 -4.47
C VAL A 51 3.89 6.64 -5.92
N GLU A 52 5.16 6.94 -6.17
CA GLU A 52 5.69 7.14 -7.52
C GLU A 52 6.61 5.97 -7.86
N MET A 53 6.42 5.40 -9.05
CA MET A 53 7.26 4.30 -9.53
C MET A 53 7.36 4.35 -11.06
N ASN A 54 8.39 3.70 -11.62
CA ASN A 54 8.61 3.73 -13.08
C ASN A 54 7.59 2.89 -13.84
N SER A 55 7.21 1.75 -13.29
CA SER A 55 6.18 0.90 -13.90
C SER A 55 5.55 0.00 -12.84
N ILE A 56 4.28 -0.31 -13.03
CA ILE A 56 3.62 -1.35 -12.26
C ILE A 56 3.75 -2.65 -13.05
N GLU A 57 4.36 -3.65 -12.44
CA GLU A 57 4.33 -5.00 -12.95
C GLU A 57 3.34 -5.78 -12.10
N ASP A 58 2.32 -6.34 -12.74
CA ASP A 58 1.30 -7.13 -12.07
C ASP A 58 1.90 -8.27 -11.24
N LYS A 59 3.01 -8.82 -11.69
CA LYS A 59 3.74 -9.87 -10.98
C LYS A 59 4.14 -9.44 -9.56
N LYS A 60 4.64 -8.21 -9.39
CA LYS A 60 5.10 -7.72 -8.08
C LYS A 60 3.96 -7.52 -7.12
N LEU A 61 2.80 -7.11 -7.61
CA LEU A 61 1.62 -6.91 -6.78
C LEU A 61 0.98 -8.22 -6.32
N LYS A 62 1.24 -9.31 -7.06
CA LYS A 62 0.67 -10.64 -6.81
C LYS A 62 1.65 -11.62 -6.22
N GLU A 63 2.88 -11.20 -5.88
CA GLU A 63 3.84 -12.09 -5.25
C GLU A 63 3.32 -12.55 -3.87
N PRO A 64 3.49 -13.87 -3.55
CA PRO A 64 2.97 -14.43 -2.28
C PRO A 64 3.46 -13.68 -1.03
N ASN A 65 4.72 -13.25 -1.00
CA ASN A 65 5.26 -12.50 0.15
C ASN A 65 4.64 -11.10 0.29
N MET A 66 4.21 -10.47 -0.80
CA MET A 66 3.49 -9.21 -0.73
C MET A 66 2.08 -9.41 -0.19
N ILE A 67 1.41 -10.49 -0.59
CA ILE A 67 0.09 -10.85 -0.09
C ILE A 67 0.17 -11.15 1.40
N GLU A 68 1.12 -11.95 1.82
CA GLU A 68 1.34 -12.28 3.23
C GLU A 68 1.64 -11.03 4.07
N SER A 69 2.49 -10.14 3.56
CA SER A 69 2.82 -8.89 4.24
C SER A 69 1.58 -8.03 4.46
N ARG A 70 0.70 -7.94 3.47
CA ARG A 70 -0.56 -7.19 3.58
C ARG A 70 -1.51 -7.84 4.59
N GLU A 71 -1.63 -9.16 4.57
CA GLU A 71 -2.45 -9.89 5.53
C GLU A 71 -1.97 -9.65 6.96
N ASN A 72 -0.65 -9.69 7.19
CA ASN A 72 -0.05 -9.42 8.48
C ASN A 72 -0.30 -7.98 8.94
N ALA A 73 -0.38 -7.03 8.00
CA ALA A 73 -0.72 -5.65 8.27
C ALA A 73 -2.22 -5.43 8.50
N GLY A 74 -3.05 -6.45 8.32
CA GLY A 74 -4.49 -6.37 8.50
C GLY A 74 -5.25 -5.85 7.29
N VAL A 75 -4.67 -5.90 6.11
CA VAL A 75 -5.32 -5.43 4.89
C VAL A 75 -6.40 -6.42 4.43
N ASN A 76 -7.61 -5.91 4.21
CA ASN A 76 -8.67 -6.68 3.57
C ASN A 76 -8.47 -6.63 2.05
N HIS A 77 -7.96 -7.71 1.47
CA HIS A 77 -7.65 -7.78 0.04
C HIS A 77 -8.86 -7.55 -0.86
N ALA A 78 -10.05 -7.93 -0.44
CA ALA A 78 -11.27 -7.71 -1.19
C ALA A 78 -11.59 -6.23 -1.36
N SER A 79 -11.11 -5.37 -0.47
CA SER A 79 -11.34 -3.92 -0.52
C SER A 79 -10.24 -3.16 -1.28
N LEU A 80 -9.14 -3.83 -1.63
CA LEU A 80 -7.98 -3.18 -2.25
C LEU A 80 -8.31 -2.66 -3.64
N LYS A 81 -8.12 -1.35 -3.82
CA LYS A 81 -8.23 -0.68 -5.11
C LYS A 81 -6.90 -0.02 -5.45
N ILE A 82 -6.43 -0.25 -6.65
CA ILE A 82 -5.19 0.34 -7.15
C ILE A 82 -5.51 1.13 -8.41
N THR A 83 -5.14 2.41 -8.40
CA THR A 83 -5.32 3.31 -9.53
C THR A 83 -3.96 3.82 -9.97
N SER A 84 -3.64 3.63 -11.24
CA SER A 84 -2.39 4.12 -11.82
C SER A 84 -2.67 5.34 -12.68
N LEU A 85 -1.89 6.40 -12.48
CA LEU A 85 -2.00 7.64 -13.23
C LEU A 85 -0.78 7.79 -14.13
N VAL A 86 -1.03 8.00 -15.41
CA VAL A 86 0.02 8.29 -16.41
C VAL A 86 -0.31 9.59 -17.12
N GLU A 87 0.74 10.31 -17.55
CA GLU A 87 0.57 11.54 -18.33
C GLU A 87 0.69 11.27 -19.83
#